data_ee94e88b15345060daf53f9687fb6d86
#
_entry.id   ee94e88b15345060daf53f9687fb6d86
#
_cell.length_a   1.000
_cell.length_b   1.000
_cell.length_c   1.000
_cell.angle_alpha   90.00
_cell.angle_beta   90.00
_cell.angle_gamma   90.00
#
_symmetry.space_group_name_H-M   'P 1'
#
loop_
_entity.id
_entity.type
_entity.pdbx_description
1 polymer ?
#
loop_
_entity_poly.entity_id
_entity_poly.type
_entity_poly.pdbx_seq_one_letter_code
_entity_poly.pdbx_strand_id
1 'polypeptide(L)'
;MPYRRTPRVEARLSASRERIRAAALAVVAERGYAGCSIAAVARRAGVATGSVYRHFPSKSELVAEVFRVASQREVDAFARAASPARPAAESVAAVIETFAGRALRAPRMAYALLAEPVDPAVDAERLVFRRAYAAVLAGLIGRGIAAGELPDQDVEVSAAALVGAIGEALVGPLAVGAAQPADACPPAAPALPTRTDAAARDRVRAGLISNLISFAQRSIGAVSDNT
;
A
#
# COMPACT_ATOMS: atom_id res chain seq x y z
N MET A 1 14.52 21.87 -37.79
CA MET A 1 13.12 21.52 -37.50
C MET A 1 13.11 20.31 -36.59
N PRO A 2 12.55 20.36 -35.36
CA PRO A 2 12.43 19.17 -34.54
C PRO A 2 11.44 18.20 -35.19
N TYR A 3 11.86 16.95 -35.34
CA TYR A 3 11.04 15.85 -35.87
C TYR A 3 9.81 15.64 -35.00
N ARG A 4 8.63 15.99 -35.50
CA ARG A 4 7.34 15.77 -34.80
C ARG A 4 6.91 14.32 -34.99
N ARG A 5 6.87 13.55 -33.91
CA ARG A 5 6.40 12.17 -33.93
C ARG A 5 4.97 12.08 -34.43
N THR A 6 4.66 11.08 -35.26
CA THR A 6 3.27 10.90 -35.72
C THR A 6 2.39 10.35 -34.59
N PRO A 7 1.09 10.66 -34.56
CA PRO A 7 0.16 10.14 -33.51
C PRO A 7 0.21 8.62 -33.36
N ARG A 8 0.41 7.88 -34.46
CA ARG A 8 0.54 6.42 -34.45
C ARG A 8 1.82 5.96 -33.73
N VAL A 9 2.92 6.67 -33.89
CA VAL A 9 4.19 6.35 -33.19
C VAL A 9 4.05 6.65 -31.71
N GLU A 10 3.42 7.75 -31.32
CA GLU A 10 3.17 8.12 -29.92
C GLU A 10 2.27 7.10 -29.24
N ALA A 11 1.17 6.68 -29.88
CA ALA A 11 0.27 5.66 -29.36
C ALA A 11 0.99 4.31 -29.13
N ARG A 12 1.88 3.90 -30.08
CA ARG A 12 2.67 2.67 -29.93
C ARG A 12 3.67 2.76 -28.78
N LEU A 13 4.32 3.90 -28.58
CA LEU A 13 5.25 4.12 -27.47
C LEU A 13 4.52 4.10 -26.13
N SER A 14 3.35 4.77 -26.03
CA SER A 14 2.50 4.76 -24.85
C SER A 14 2.04 3.34 -24.51
N ALA A 15 1.55 2.57 -25.48
CA ALA A 15 1.14 1.19 -25.27
C ALA A 15 2.30 0.29 -24.82
N SER A 16 3.52 0.53 -25.36
CA SER A 16 4.72 -0.20 -24.96
C SER A 16 5.11 0.14 -23.50
N ARG A 17 5.09 1.42 -23.12
CA ARG A 17 5.36 1.87 -21.75
C ARG A 17 4.38 1.25 -20.76
N GLU A 18 3.09 1.24 -21.10
CA GLU A 18 2.05 0.65 -20.27
C GLU A 18 2.23 -0.86 -20.07
N ARG A 19 2.57 -1.63 -21.10
CA ARG A 19 2.89 -3.07 -20.99
C ARG A 19 4.08 -3.31 -20.09
N ILE A 20 5.15 -2.51 -20.20
CA ILE A 20 6.33 -2.61 -19.33
C ILE A 20 5.95 -2.32 -17.88
N ARG A 21 5.15 -1.26 -17.63
CA ARG A 21 4.68 -0.89 -16.30
C ARG A 21 3.81 -2.00 -15.68
N ALA A 22 2.86 -2.54 -16.44
CA ALA A 22 2.01 -3.64 -15.99
C ALA A 22 2.83 -4.90 -15.66
N ALA A 23 3.82 -5.23 -16.48
CA ALA A 23 4.75 -6.34 -16.23
C ALA A 23 5.57 -6.10 -14.96
N ALA A 24 6.08 -4.90 -14.74
CA ALA A 24 6.85 -4.55 -13.55
C ALA A 24 5.99 -4.62 -12.28
N LEU A 25 4.75 -4.10 -12.33
CA LEU A 25 3.78 -4.23 -11.24
C LEU A 25 3.55 -5.69 -10.84
N ALA A 26 3.35 -6.56 -11.83
CA ALA A 26 3.17 -7.99 -11.59
C ALA A 26 4.43 -8.66 -11.02
N VAL A 27 5.63 -8.29 -11.48
CA VAL A 27 6.89 -8.82 -10.94
C VAL A 27 7.09 -8.38 -9.49
N VAL A 28 6.82 -7.12 -9.15
CA VAL A 28 6.90 -6.62 -7.76
C VAL A 28 5.86 -7.34 -6.88
N ALA A 29 4.64 -7.52 -7.36
CA ALA A 29 3.60 -8.24 -6.62
C ALA A 29 3.97 -9.69 -6.31
N GLU A 30 4.72 -10.35 -7.22
CA GLU A 30 5.14 -11.75 -7.07
C GLU A 30 6.45 -11.92 -6.31
N ARG A 31 7.39 -10.97 -6.43
CA ARG A 31 8.79 -11.16 -6.00
C ARG A 31 9.32 -10.04 -5.11
N GLY A 32 8.54 -9.01 -4.82
CA GLY A 32 8.98 -7.82 -4.10
C GLY A 32 9.90 -6.93 -4.95
N TYR A 33 10.42 -5.88 -4.32
CA TYR A 33 11.39 -4.96 -4.94
C TYR A 33 12.72 -5.65 -5.25
N ALA A 34 13.26 -6.42 -4.30
CA ALA A 34 14.54 -7.12 -4.45
C ALA A 34 14.50 -8.09 -5.65
N GLY A 35 13.41 -8.83 -5.82
CA GLY A 35 13.22 -9.78 -6.92
C GLY A 35 12.86 -9.14 -8.27
N CYS A 36 12.63 -7.82 -8.32
CA CYS A 36 12.32 -7.10 -9.55
C CYS A 36 13.61 -6.71 -10.28
N SER A 37 13.90 -7.36 -11.42
CA SER A 37 14.99 -6.98 -12.31
C SER A 37 14.46 -6.51 -13.67
N ILE A 38 15.20 -5.63 -14.36
CA ILE A 38 14.85 -5.18 -15.73
C ILE A 38 14.71 -6.35 -16.69
N ALA A 39 15.56 -7.37 -16.58
CA ALA A 39 15.48 -8.59 -17.40
C ALA A 39 14.19 -9.38 -17.14
N ALA A 40 13.76 -9.52 -15.88
CA ALA A 40 12.52 -10.19 -15.52
C ALA A 40 11.28 -9.42 -16.06
N VAL A 41 11.31 -8.10 -15.97
CA VAL A 41 10.26 -7.23 -16.52
C VAL A 41 10.22 -7.32 -18.05
N ALA A 42 11.36 -7.22 -18.73
CA ALA A 42 11.46 -7.32 -20.20
C ALA A 42 10.87 -8.65 -20.71
N ARG A 43 11.27 -9.76 -20.10
CA ARG A 43 10.75 -11.09 -20.41
C ARG A 43 9.25 -11.19 -20.24
N ARG A 44 8.72 -10.68 -19.12
CA ARG A 44 7.26 -10.68 -18.83
C ARG A 44 6.48 -9.78 -19.78
N ALA A 45 7.04 -8.63 -20.15
CA ALA A 45 6.43 -7.69 -21.09
C ALA A 45 6.52 -8.12 -22.55
N GLY A 46 7.30 -9.17 -22.88
CA GLY A 46 7.55 -9.61 -24.25
C GLY A 46 8.32 -8.57 -25.07
N VAL A 47 9.30 -7.90 -24.45
CA VAL A 47 10.13 -6.88 -25.11
C VAL A 47 11.64 -7.14 -24.86
N ALA A 48 12.50 -6.58 -25.71
CA ALA A 48 13.94 -6.58 -25.44
C ALA A 48 14.28 -5.67 -24.25
N THR A 49 15.31 -6.02 -23.48
CA THR A 49 15.79 -5.23 -22.33
C THR A 49 16.09 -3.77 -22.71
N GLY A 50 16.70 -3.52 -23.87
CA GLY A 50 16.94 -2.16 -24.37
C GLY A 50 15.66 -1.36 -24.64
N SER A 51 14.52 -2.03 -24.88
CA SER A 51 13.23 -1.36 -25.00
C SER A 51 12.71 -0.88 -23.66
N VAL A 52 13.01 -1.57 -22.56
CA VAL A 52 12.68 -1.11 -21.20
C VAL A 52 13.45 0.17 -20.89
N TYR A 53 14.77 0.18 -21.13
CA TYR A 53 15.63 1.36 -20.89
C TYR A 53 15.24 2.59 -21.71
N ARG A 54 14.63 2.40 -22.89
CA ARG A 54 14.10 3.50 -23.69
C ARG A 54 12.96 4.24 -22.99
N HIS A 55 12.18 3.55 -22.16
CA HIS A 55 11.03 4.11 -21.44
C HIS A 55 11.34 4.49 -20.00
N PHE A 56 12.27 3.75 -19.38
CA PHE A 56 12.66 3.88 -17.98
C PHE A 56 14.18 3.79 -17.89
N PRO A 57 14.89 4.91 -17.73
CA PRO A 57 16.35 4.97 -17.73
C PRO A 57 17.03 4.08 -16.69
N SER A 58 16.32 3.75 -15.59
CA SER A 58 16.82 2.91 -14.51
C SER A 58 15.75 1.96 -13.93
N LYS A 59 16.19 0.96 -13.16
CA LYS A 59 15.29 0.13 -12.33
C LYS A 59 14.54 1.01 -11.32
N SER A 60 15.24 1.93 -10.67
CA SER A 60 14.66 2.82 -9.66
C SER A 60 13.51 3.64 -10.22
N GLU A 61 13.66 4.24 -11.41
CA GLU A 61 12.59 5.01 -12.05
C GLU A 61 11.39 4.16 -12.44
N LEU A 62 11.63 2.96 -13.00
CA LEU A 62 10.56 2.02 -13.31
C LEU A 62 9.78 1.64 -12.06
N VAL A 63 10.49 1.28 -10.98
CA VAL A 63 9.84 0.85 -9.76
C VAL A 63 9.19 2.02 -9.01
N ALA A 64 9.78 3.21 -9.00
CA ALA A 64 9.13 4.41 -8.46
C ALA A 64 7.78 4.68 -9.16
N GLU A 65 7.71 4.53 -10.49
CA GLU A 65 6.44 4.62 -11.21
C GLU A 65 5.44 3.52 -10.84
N VAL A 66 5.91 2.27 -10.66
CA VAL A 66 5.09 1.15 -10.19
C VAL A 66 4.54 1.44 -8.79
N PHE A 67 5.37 1.93 -7.87
CA PHE A 67 4.98 2.30 -6.52
C PHE A 67 3.93 3.42 -6.54
N ARG A 68 4.16 4.46 -7.35
CA ARG A 68 3.19 5.56 -7.50
C ARG A 68 1.82 5.04 -7.93
N VAL A 69 1.77 4.20 -8.97
CA VAL A 69 0.49 3.66 -9.46
C VAL A 69 -0.17 2.71 -8.47
N ALA A 70 0.61 1.83 -7.83
CA ALA A 70 0.09 0.90 -6.84
C ALA A 70 -0.44 1.66 -5.61
N SER A 71 0.36 2.56 -5.04
CA SER A 71 -0.02 3.34 -3.86
C SER A 71 -1.20 4.27 -4.14
N GLN A 72 -1.28 4.89 -5.32
CA GLN A 72 -2.43 5.72 -5.66
C GLN A 72 -3.73 4.92 -5.64
N ARG A 73 -3.74 3.69 -6.14
CA ARG A 73 -4.93 2.81 -6.06
C ARG A 73 -5.34 2.51 -4.62
N GLU A 74 -4.37 2.36 -3.73
CA GLU A 74 -4.63 2.13 -2.31
C GLU A 74 -5.15 3.39 -1.63
N VAL A 75 -4.56 4.57 -1.89
CA VAL A 75 -5.07 5.87 -1.40
C VAL A 75 -6.49 6.13 -1.90
N ASP A 76 -6.77 5.87 -3.17
CA ASP A 76 -8.12 6.03 -3.73
C ASP A 76 -9.14 5.11 -3.05
N ALA A 77 -8.75 3.86 -2.76
CA ALA A 77 -9.62 2.92 -2.04
C ALA A 77 -9.87 3.39 -0.60
N PHE A 78 -8.83 3.88 0.08
CA PHE A 78 -8.89 4.43 1.42
C PHE A 78 -9.79 5.68 1.48
N ALA A 79 -9.60 6.61 0.54
CA ALA A 79 -10.41 7.83 0.44
C ALA A 79 -11.88 7.53 0.17
N ARG A 80 -12.19 6.53 -0.67
CA ARG A 80 -13.58 6.09 -0.90
C ARG A 80 -14.22 5.49 0.35
N ALA A 81 -13.45 4.83 1.21
CA ALA A 81 -13.95 4.29 2.46
C ALA A 81 -14.25 5.39 3.50
N ALA A 82 -13.59 6.55 3.41
CA ALA A 82 -13.79 7.72 4.27
C ALA A 82 -15.08 8.49 3.94
N SER A 83 -16.23 7.82 3.95
CA SER A 83 -17.52 8.41 3.58
C SER A 83 -17.93 9.54 4.55
N PRO A 84 -18.31 10.73 4.05
CA PRO A 84 -18.80 11.81 4.90
C PRO A 84 -20.19 11.56 5.48
N ALA A 85 -20.91 10.54 5.00
CA ALA A 85 -22.26 10.22 5.46
C ALA A 85 -22.30 9.32 6.70
N ARG A 86 -21.10 8.91 7.22
CA ARG A 86 -20.99 8.07 8.43
C ARG A 86 -20.39 8.85 9.57
N PRO A 87 -20.73 8.49 10.83
CA PRO A 87 -20.03 8.99 12.02
C PRO A 87 -18.50 8.78 11.89
N ALA A 88 -17.73 9.64 12.58
CA ALA A 88 -16.26 9.61 12.50
C ALA A 88 -15.70 8.25 12.92
N ALA A 89 -16.19 7.65 13.98
CA ALA A 89 -15.78 6.32 14.47
C ALA A 89 -15.97 5.21 13.42
N GLU A 90 -17.13 5.19 12.75
CA GLU A 90 -17.43 4.21 11.70
C GLU A 90 -16.59 4.46 10.45
N SER A 91 -16.34 5.72 10.10
CA SER A 91 -15.49 6.08 8.96
C SER A 91 -14.05 5.67 9.21
N VAL A 92 -13.52 5.86 10.43
CA VAL A 92 -12.18 5.37 10.82
C VAL A 92 -12.13 3.84 10.73
N ALA A 93 -13.13 3.14 11.24
CA ALA A 93 -13.20 1.68 11.12
C ALA A 93 -13.15 1.23 9.64
N ALA A 94 -13.95 1.84 8.79
CA ALA A 94 -14.05 1.48 7.38
C ALA A 94 -12.73 1.72 6.60
N VAL A 95 -12.01 2.83 6.88
CA VAL A 95 -10.73 3.09 6.23
C VAL A 95 -9.65 2.11 6.71
N ILE A 96 -9.59 1.78 8.00
CA ILE A 96 -8.64 0.83 8.56
C ILE A 96 -8.93 -0.59 8.02
N GLU A 97 -10.19 -1.02 8.03
CA GLU A 97 -10.61 -2.31 7.46
C GLU A 97 -10.22 -2.42 5.99
N THR A 98 -10.48 -1.37 5.22
CA THR A 98 -10.12 -1.31 3.79
C THR A 98 -8.62 -1.45 3.61
N PHE A 99 -7.81 -0.66 4.31
CA PHE A 99 -6.36 -0.64 4.18
C PHE A 99 -5.74 -1.98 4.61
N ALA A 100 -6.01 -2.41 5.85
CA ALA A 100 -5.44 -3.64 6.39
C ALA A 100 -5.95 -4.89 5.64
N GLY A 101 -7.24 -4.92 5.28
CA GLY A 101 -7.81 -6.01 4.51
C GLY A 101 -7.19 -6.15 3.12
N ARG A 102 -6.92 -5.04 2.42
CA ARG A 102 -6.23 -5.05 1.12
C ARG A 102 -4.76 -5.45 1.28
N ALA A 103 -4.05 -4.89 2.26
CA ALA A 103 -2.67 -5.23 2.55
C ALA A 103 -2.48 -6.73 2.83
N LEU A 104 -3.32 -7.31 3.69
CA LEU A 104 -3.26 -8.71 4.05
C LEU A 104 -3.69 -9.68 2.93
N ARG A 105 -4.46 -9.21 1.94
CA ARG A 105 -4.77 -10.00 0.72
C ARG A 105 -3.61 -10.07 -0.27
N ALA A 106 -2.75 -9.04 -0.31
CA ALA A 106 -1.60 -8.95 -1.20
C ALA A 106 -0.30 -8.66 -0.40
N PRO A 107 0.10 -9.55 0.54
CA PRO A 107 1.10 -9.24 1.56
C PRO A 107 2.45 -8.87 0.97
N ARG A 108 2.89 -9.48 -0.12
CA ARG A 108 4.16 -9.18 -0.77
C ARG A 108 4.20 -7.78 -1.37
N MET A 109 3.15 -7.40 -2.09
CA MET A 109 3.02 -6.05 -2.62
C MET A 109 2.93 -5.02 -1.49
N ALA A 110 2.11 -5.30 -0.46
CA ALA A 110 1.96 -4.42 0.68
C ALA A 110 3.27 -4.26 1.46
N TYR A 111 4.03 -5.35 1.68
CA TYR A 111 5.35 -5.28 2.31
C TYR A 111 6.34 -4.46 1.47
N ALA A 112 6.36 -4.66 0.15
CA ALA A 112 7.19 -3.87 -0.75
C ALA A 112 6.86 -2.37 -0.66
N LEU A 113 5.57 -2.02 -0.59
CA LEU A 113 5.13 -0.62 -0.48
C LEU A 113 5.41 -0.01 0.91
N LEU A 114 5.34 -0.80 2.00
CA LEU A 114 5.40 -0.27 3.37
C LEU A 114 6.81 -0.31 3.97
N ALA A 115 7.55 -1.41 3.79
CA ALA A 115 8.71 -1.69 4.62
C ALA A 115 9.94 -2.29 3.91
N GLU A 116 9.80 -2.90 2.73
CA GLU A 116 10.94 -3.52 2.04
C GLU A 116 12.04 -2.48 1.77
N PRO A 117 13.33 -2.76 2.02
CA PRO A 117 14.42 -1.86 1.65
C PRO A 117 14.41 -1.55 0.15
N VAL A 118 14.48 -0.27 -0.20
CA VAL A 118 14.38 0.22 -1.58
C VAL A 118 15.36 1.35 -1.84
N ASP A 119 15.53 1.73 -3.11
CA ASP A 119 16.34 2.89 -3.49
C ASP A 119 15.70 4.20 -3.01
N PRO A 120 16.49 5.27 -2.78
CA PRO A 120 16.00 6.56 -2.28
C PRO A 120 14.87 7.17 -3.11
N ALA A 121 14.90 7.00 -4.44
CA ALA A 121 13.84 7.49 -5.33
C ALA A 121 12.48 6.79 -5.08
N VAL A 122 12.52 5.51 -4.73
CA VAL A 122 11.31 4.74 -4.39
C VAL A 122 10.84 5.09 -2.98
N ASP A 123 11.78 5.30 -2.04
CA ASP A 123 11.44 5.69 -0.67
C ASP A 123 10.81 7.09 -0.60
N ALA A 124 11.23 8.01 -1.46
CA ALA A 124 10.58 9.31 -1.61
C ALA A 124 9.09 9.19 -1.96
N GLU A 125 8.70 8.24 -2.81
CA GLU A 125 7.29 7.96 -3.12
C GLU A 125 6.52 7.48 -1.88
N ARG A 126 7.13 6.68 -0.99
CA ARG A 126 6.50 6.27 0.29
C ARG A 126 6.12 7.48 1.14
N LEU A 127 7.00 8.46 1.25
CA LEU A 127 6.73 9.68 2.02
C LEU A 127 5.56 10.47 1.41
N VAL A 128 5.47 10.55 0.09
CA VAL A 128 4.33 11.20 -0.60
C VAL A 128 3.02 10.49 -0.22
N PHE A 129 2.99 9.16 -0.27
CA PHE A 129 1.77 8.40 0.02
C PHE A 129 1.41 8.37 1.51
N ARG A 130 2.39 8.36 2.42
CA ARG A 130 2.12 8.53 3.86
C ARG A 130 1.40 9.85 4.14
N ARG A 131 1.81 10.94 3.50
CA ARG A 131 1.13 12.23 3.59
C ARG A 131 -0.29 12.18 3.00
N ALA A 132 -0.48 11.48 1.89
CA ALA A 132 -1.81 11.34 1.29
C ALA A 132 -2.79 10.58 2.19
N TYR A 133 -2.35 9.50 2.85
CA TYR A 133 -3.15 8.79 3.86
C TYR A 133 -3.45 9.67 5.07
N ALA A 134 -2.44 10.41 5.58
CA ALA A 134 -2.62 11.33 6.69
C ALA A 134 -3.63 12.43 6.34
N ALA A 135 -3.59 13.01 5.13
CA ALA A 135 -4.55 14.02 4.71
C ALA A 135 -6.00 13.51 4.69
N VAL A 136 -6.23 12.26 4.28
CA VAL A 136 -7.58 11.65 4.33
C VAL A 136 -8.05 11.51 5.77
N LEU A 137 -7.19 11.00 6.68
CA LEU A 137 -7.53 10.87 8.11
C LEU A 137 -7.71 12.23 8.78
N ALA A 138 -6.87 13.20 8.48
CA ALA A 138 -6.99 14.56 9.01
C ALA A 138 -8.35 15.18 8.65
N GLY A 139 -8.75 15.06 7.38
CA GLY A 139 -10.08 15.50 6.96
C GLY A 139 -11.24 14.78 7.67
N LEU A 140 -11.06 13.50 7.98
CA LEU A 140 -12.05 12.70 8.71
C LEU A 140 -12.12 13.13 10.18
N ILE A 141 -10.97 13.23 10.86
CA ILE A 141 -10.88 13.65 12.27
C ILE A 141 -11.42 15.08 12.42
N GLY A 142 -11.02 16.02 11.56
CA GLY A 142 -11.49 17.40 11.60
C GLY A 142 -13.00 17.53 11.43
N ARG A 143 -13.63 16.72 10.56
CA ARG A 143 -15.10 16.68 10.47
C ARG A 143 -15.74 16.10 11.73
N GLY A 144 -15.16 15.07 12.32
CA GLY A 144 -15.66 14.49 13.58
C GLY A 144 -15.62 15.48 14.75
N ILE A 145 -14.53 16.27 14.84
CA ILE A 145 -14.43 17.36 15.84
C ILE A 145 -15.49 18.43 15.57
N ALA A 146 -15.62 18.90 14.34
CA ALA A 146 -16.60 19.91 13.97
C ALA A 146 -18.06 19.46 14.20
N ALA A 147 -18.32 18.15 14.12
CA ALA A 147 -19.62 17.55 14.42
C ALA A 147 -19.83 17.26 15.92
N GLY A 148 -18.83 17.46 16.79
CA GLY A 148 -18.90 17.11 18.21
C GLY A 148 -18.80 15.60 18.49
N GLU A 149 -18.43 14.80 17.50
CA GLU A 149 -18.28 13.34 17.62
C GLU A 149 -16.91 12.93 18.20
N LEU A 150 -15.91 13.80 18.08
CA LEU A 150 -14.55 13.59 18.58
C LEU A 150 -14.13 14.76 19.48
N PRO A 151 -13.30 14.50 20.50
CA PRO A 151 -12.70 15.55 21.31
C PRO A 151 -11.76 16.43 20.49
N ASP A 152 -11.56 17.67 20.94
CA ASP A 152 -10.58 18.59 20.38
C ASP A 152 -9.17 18.00 20.49
N GLN A 153 -8.43 18.01 19.39
CA GLN A 153 -7.09 17.44 19.29
C GLN A 153 -6.34 18.01 18.09
N ASP A 154 -5.01 17.89 18.07
CA ASP A 154 -4.21 18.21 16.90
C ASP A 154 -4.47 17.18 15.80
N VAL A 155 -5.21 17.62 14.78
CA VAL A 155 -5.67 16.77 13.67
C VAL A 155 -4.50 16.20 12.86
N GLU A 156 -3.46 17.00 12.60
CA GLU A 156 -2.31 16.59 11.79
C GLU A 156 -1.45 15.57 12.55
N VAL A 157 -1.20 15.79 13.83
CA VAL A 157 -0.46 14.86 14.68
C VAL A 157 -1.23 13.54 14.82
N SER A 158 -2.52 13.60 15.10
CA SER A 158 -3.36 12.40 15.27
C SER A 158 -3.42 11.57 13.98
N ALA A 159 -3.60 12.22 12.83
CA ALA A 159 -3.60 11.55 11.54
C ALA A 159 -2.25 10.91 11.20
N ALA A 160 -1.15 11.63 11.40
CA ALA A 160 0.20 11.12 11.14
C ALA A 160 0.55 9.95 12.08
N ALA A 161 0.19 10.04 13.36
CA ALA A 161 0.40 8.98 14.35
C ALA A 161 -0.37 7.70 13.96
N LEU A 162 -1.63 7.82 13.53
CA LEU A 162 -2.43 6.68 13.07
C LEU A 162 -1.80 6.02 11.83
N VAL A 163 -1.37 6.79 10.83
CA VAL A 163 -0.68 6.24 9.64
C VAL A 163 0.56 5.47 10.05
N GLY A 164 1.37 6.02 10.96
CA GLY A 164 2.58 5.37 11.48
C GLY A 164 2.26 4.09 12.24
N ALA A 165 1.36 4.15 13.21
CA ALA A 165 1.01 3.02 14.08
C ALA A 165 0.38 1.85 13.29
N ILE A 166 -0.58 2.13 12.40
CA ILE A 166 -1.23 1.10 11.58
C ILE A 166 -0.24 0.50 10.58
N GLY A 167 0.59 1.34 9.95
CA GLY A 167 1.62 0.87 9.03
C GLY A 167 2.61 -0.05 9.73
N GLU A 168 3.15 0.34 10.87
CA GLU A 168 4.12 -0.44 11.64
C GLU A 168 3.54 -1.75 12.16
N ALA A 169 2.32 -1.72 12.68
CA ALA A 169 1.65 -2.93 13.17
C ALA A 169 1.41 -3.99 12.08
N LEU A 170 1.39 -3.60 10.81
CA LEU A 170 1.25 -4.50 9.68
C LEU A 170 2.59 -5.04 9.16
N VAL A 171 3.74 -4.44 9.48
CA VAL A 171 5.06 -4.85 8.92
C VAL A 171 5.35 -6.33 9.23
N GLY A 172 5.24 -6.75 10.49
CA GLY A 172 5.50 -8.14 10.89
C GLY A 172 4.59 -9.15 10.17
N PRO A 173 3.26 -9.02 10.24
CA PRO A 173 2.33 -9.88 9.52
C PRO A 173 2.55 -9.93 8.01
N LEU A 174 2.91 -8.80 7.39
CA LEU A 174 3.19 -8.73 5.96
C LEU A 174 4.54 -9.37 5.59
N ALA A 175 5.58 -9.20 6.41
CA ALA A 175 6.89 -9.83 6.20
C ALA A 175 6.78 -11.37 6.15
N VAL A 176 6.04 -11.95 7.09
CA VAL A 176 5.76 -13.39 7.12
C VAL A 176 5.01 -13.83 5.86
N GLY A 177 3.99 -13.07 5.44
CA GLY A 177 3.23 -13.36 4.22
C GLY A 177 4.02 -13.15 2.93
N ALA A 178 5.08 -12.31 2.96
CA ALA A 178 5.94 -12.01 1.83
C ALA A 178 7.14 -12.97 1.69
N ALA A 179 7.57 -13.65 2.76
CA ALA A 179 8.68 -14.58 2.73
C ALA A 179 8.46 -15.72 1.73
N GLN A 180 9.50 -16.06 0.96
CA GLN A 180 9.47 -17.25 0.09
C GLN A 180 9.85 -18.48 0.91
N PRO A 181 9.28 -19.67 0.61
CA PRO A 181 9.63 -20.91 1.31
C PRO A 181 11.10 -21.35 1.21
N ALA A 182 11.87 -20.81 0.24
CA ALA A 182 13.23 -21.22 -0.05
C ALA A 182 14.31 -20.50 0.77
N ASP A 183 14.05 -19.34 1.38
CA ASP A 183 15.09 -18.49 1.97
C ASP A 183 14.86 -18.16 3.45
N ALA A 184 13.87 -18.76 4.09
CA ALA A 184 13.51 -18.40 5.45
C ALA A 184 14.31 -19.19 6.48
N CYS A 185 15.36 -18.56 7.03
CA CYS A 185 15.69 -18.75 8.44
C CYS A 185 14.59 -18.01 9.24
N PRO A 186 13.75 -18.69 10.06
CA PRO A 186 12.61 -18.03 10.69
C PRO A 186 13.10 -17.08 11.78
N PRO A 187 12.69 -15.77 11.78
CA PRO A 187 12.72 -15.00 13.00
C PRO A 187 11.77 -15.65 14.00
N ALA A 188 12.12 -15.62 15.30
CA ALA A 188 11.32 -16.18 16.39
C ALA A 188 10.04 -15.36 16.64
N ALA A 189 9.13 -15.37 15.67
CA ALA A 189 7.77 -14.87 15.80
C ALA A 189 6.81 -16.08 15.92
N PRO A 190 5.68 -15.97 16.66
CA PRO A 190 4.73 -17.08 16.77
C PRO A 190 4.34 -17.56 15.37
N ALA A 191 4.54 -18.86 15.12
CA ALA A 191 4.28 -19.49 13.83
C ALA A 191 2.82 -19.27 13.43
N LEU A 192 2.60 -18.57 12.32
CA LEU A 192 1.30 -18.59 11.66
C LEU A 192 0.99 -20.00 11.18
N PRO A 193 -0.26 -20.47 11.32
CA PRO A 193 -0.65 -21.81 10.93
C PRO A 193 -0.29 -22.11 9.46
N THR A 194 0.18 -23.34 9.22
CA THR A 194 0.58 -23.83 7.90
C THR A 194 -0.56 -23.74 6.89
N ARG A 195 -0.23 -23.81 5.59
CA ARG A 195 -1.16 -23.69 4.43
C ARG A 195 -2.48 -24.47 4.51
N THR A 196 -2.63 -25.39 5.45
CA THR A 196 -3.75 -26.33 5.54
C THR A 196 -5.00 -25.75 6.21
N ASP A 197 -4.93 -24.59 6.90
CA ASP A 197 -6.10 -24.01 7.57
C ASP A 197 -6.37 -22.56 7.10
N ALA A 198 -7.07 -22.43 5.98
CA ALA A 198 -7.52 -21.14 5.45
C ALA A 198 -8.41 -20.40 6.47
N ALA A 199 -9.29 -21.13 7.17
CA ALA A 199 -10.19 -20.56 8.16
C ALA A 199 -9.45 -20.03 9.40
N ALA A 200 -8.37 -20.68 9.83
CA ALA A 200 -7.54 -20.16 10.93
C ALA A 200 -6.82 -18.87 10.52
N ARG A 201 -6.30 -18.82 9.30
CA ARG A 201 -5.65 -17.61 8.77
C ARG A 201 -6.64 -16.45 8.67
N ASP A 202 -7.87 -16.71 8.22
CA ASP A 202 -8.90 -15.68 8.10
C ASP A 202 -9.33 -15.18 9.48
N ARG A 203 -9.43 -16.05 10.50
CA ARG A 203 -9.69 -15.63 11.89
C ARG A 203 -8.55 -14.75 12.44
N VAL A 204 -7.29 -15.11 12.21
CA VAL A 204 -6.14 -14.31 12.66
C VAL A 204 -6.14 -12.93 11.98
N ARG A 205 -6.42 -12.89 10.67
CA ARG A 205 -6.54 -11.62 9.92
C ARG A 205 -7.69 -10.75 10.44
N ALA A 206 -8.86 -11.34 10.64
CA ALA A 206 -10.01 -10.63 11.18
C ALA A 206 -9.73 -10.08 12.58
N GLY A 207 -9.10 -10.87 13.46
CA GLY A 207 -8.68 -10.43 14.79
C GLY A 207 -7.69 -9.26 14.74
N LEU A 208 -6.69 -9.33 13.85
CA LEU A 208 -5.74 -8.24 13.66
C LEU A 208 -6.46 -6.95 13.21
N ILE A 209 -7.33 -7.03 12.21
CA ILE A 209 -8.09 -5.88 11.70
C ILE A 209 -8.95 -5.29 12.81
N SER A 210 -9.68 -6.12 13.57
CA SER A 210 -10.50 -5.67 14.70
C SER A 210 -9.68 -4.92 15.76
N ASN A 211 -8.49 -5.45 16.11
CA ASN A 211 -7.60 -4.80 17.06
C ASN A 211 -7.07 -3.45 16.53
N LEU A 212 -6.73 -3.34 15.25
CA LEU A 212 -6.30 -2.10 14.61
C LEU A 212 -7.42 -1.05 14.61
N ILE A 213 -8.65 -1.45 14.31
CA ILE A 213 -9.83 -0.58 14.37
C ILE A 213 -10.04 -0.06 15.79
N SER A 214 -10.08 -0.96 16.77
CA SER A 214 -10.28 -0.59 18.18
C SER A 214 -9.16 0.33 18.70
N PHE A 215 -7.91 0.09 18.29
CA PHE A 215 -6.79 0.98 18.59
C PHE A 215 -7.01 2.36 17.99
N ALA A 216 -7.32 2.43 16.69
CA ALA A 216 -7.49 3.70 15.98
C ALA A 216 -8.63 4.54 16.57
N GLN A 217 -9.79 3.92 16.86
CA GLN A 217 -10.93 4.60 17.46
C GLN A 217 -10.61 5.16 18.85
N ARG A 218 -9.95 4.39 19.71
CA ARG A 218 -9.51 4.88 21.03
C ARG A 218 -8.48 6.00 20.92
N SER A 219 -7.55 5.93 19.95
CA SER A 219 -6.50 6.93 19.79
C SER A 219 -7.01 8.31 19.39
N ILE A 220 -8.18 8.39 18.75
CA ILE A 220 -8.82 9.65 18.38
C ILE A 220 -9.95 10.06 19.35
N GLY A 221 -10.12 9.31 20.43
CA GLY A 221 -11.18 9.59 21.42
C GLY A 221 -12.59 9.28 20.91
N ALA A 222 -12.73 8.45 19.87
CA ALA A 222 -14.03 7.93 19.49
C ALA A 222 -14.49 6.95 20.56
N VAL A 223 -15.48 7.31 21.36
CA VAL A 223 -16.07 6.44 22.38
C VAL A 223 -16.81 5.32 21.63
N SER A 224 -16.38 4.07 21.83
CA SER A 224 -17.23 2.94 21.51
C SER A 224 -18.34 2.94 22.55
N ASP A 225 -19.58 3.20 22.13
CA ASP A 225 -20.75 2.89 22.95
C ASP A 225 -20.77 1.38 23.20
N ASN A 226 -20.07 0.96 24.22
CA ASN A 226 -20.14 -0.39 24.76
C ASN A 226 -21.05 -0.36 25.96
N THR A 227 -22.36 -0.30 25.69
CA THR A 227 -23.40 -0.57 26.66
C THR A 227 -23.96 -1.96 26.44
#